data_a44dfb09519f531c239d51c3af7f805f
#
_entry.id   a44dfb09519f531c239d51c3af7f805f
#
_cell.length_a   1.000
_cell.length_b   1.000
_cell.length_c   1.000
_cell.angle_alpha   90.00
_cell.angle_beta   90.00
_cell.angle_gamma   90.00
#
_symmetry.space_group_name_H-M   'P 1'
#
loop_
_entity.id
_entity.type
_entity.pdbx_description
1 polymer ?
#
loop_
_entity_poly.entity_id
_entity_poly.type
_entity_poly.pdbx_seq_one_letter_code
_entity_poly.pdbx_strand_id
1 'polypeptide(L)'
;MEAVVLAGGKGTRLRKAVAGLPKSLAPIGKHPFLSYLLGWLRAQGVTDVILAVGHRRTDIVRHYTRHKPQGMRLRYSIETTPLGTAGALRNLRSMLDGEEFLVLNGDSIFDVNVRRMLSFHHRHRAETTLALASPPEAARYGSVLLDARSRVKAFVEKHTDVLPREDGKPGASKWISGGLY
;
A
#
# COMPACT_ATOMS: atom_id res chain seq x y z
N MET A 1 4.26 13.40 -9.68
CA MET A 1 3.61 12.10 -9.53
C MET A 1 2.81 12.10 -8.25
N GLU A 2 1.61 11.54 -8.29
CA GLU A 2 0.69 11.43 -7.18
C GLU A 2 0.84 10.09 -6.46
N ALA A 3 0.42 10.03 -5.20
CA ALA A 3 0.28 8.78 -4.47
C ALA A 3 -1.11 8.65 -3.84
N VAL A 4 -1.61 7.43 -3.81
CA VAL A 4 -2.81 7.04 -3.08
C VAL A 4 -2.38 6.19 -1.89
N VAL A 5 -2.78 6.59 -0.69
CA VAL A 5 -2.53 5.81 0.52
C VAL A 5 -3.85 5.23 1.02
N LEU A 6 -3.93 3.90 1.04
CA LEU A 6 -5.11 3.15 1.48
C LEU A 6 -5.16 3.09 3.01
N ALA A 7 -5.89 3.98 3.64
CA ALA A 7 -5.99 4.14 5.09
C ALA A 7 -7.41 3.88 5.64
N GLY A 8 -8.30 3.25 4.83
CA GLY A 8 -9.71 3.00 5.18
C GLY A 8 -9.97 1.78 6.08
N GLY A 9 -8.96 0.95 6.33
CA GLY A 9 -9.09 -0.33 7.02
C GLY A 9 -9.50 -0.23 8.49
N LYS A 10 -10.31 -1.21 8.96
CA LYS A 10 -10.79 -1.28 10.37
C LYS A 10 -9.70 -1.59 11.40
N GLY A 11 -8.52 -2.09 11.00
CA GLY A 11 -7.39 -2.38 11.89
C GLY A 11 -7.70 -3.36 13.04
N THR A 12 -8.58 -4.34 12.82
CA THR A 12 -9.14 -5.21 13.88
C THR A 12 -8.10 -5.94 14.71
N ARG A 13 -6.96 -6.32 14.12
CA ARG A 13 -5.87 -7.05 14.81
C ARG A 13 -5.13 -6.18 15.84
N LEU A 14 -5.09 -4.86 15.64
CA LEU A 14 -4.38 -3.91 16.51
C LEU A 14 -5.29 -3.19 17.51
N ARG A 15 -6.61 -3.46 17.52
CA ARG A 15 -7.59 -2.77 18.38
C ARG A 15 -7.21 -2.72 19.85
N LYS A 16 -6.63 -3.81 20.38
CA LYS A 16 -6.21 -3.89 21.80
C LYS A 16 -4.98 -3.03 22.10
N ALA A 17 -4.10 -2.84 21.12
CA ALA A 17 -2.84 -2.13 21.29
C ALA A 17 -2.93 -0.62 21.04
N VAL A 18 -3.95 -0.14 20.34
CA VAL A 18 -4.00 1.25 19.84
C VAL A 18 -5.13 2.07 20.46
N ALA A 19 -5.68 1.64 21.62
CA ALA A 19 -6.64 2.40 22.42
C ALA A 19 -7.74 3.11 21.59
N GLY A 20 -8.31 2.42 20.58
CA GLY A 20 -9.40 2.95 19.76
C GLY A 20 -9.00 3.96 18.67
N LEU A 21 -7.73 4.19 18.39
CA LEU A 21 -7.29 5.00 17.25
C LEU A 21 -7.36 4.19 15.92
N PRO A 22 -7.50 4.85 14.77
CA PRO A 22 -7.30 4.18 13.49
C PRO A 22 -5.84 3.68 13.39
N LYS A 23 -5.63 2.52 12.72
CA LYS A 23 -4.30 1.89 12.61
C LYS A 23 -3.23 2.84 12.05
N SER A 24 -3.60 3.66 11.08
CA SER A 24 -2.73 4.67 10.47
C SER A 24 -2.29 5.78 11.43
N LEU A 25 -3.09 6.03 12.50
CA LEU A 25 -2.73 6.96 13.58
C LEU A 25 -2.10 6.26 14.80
N ALA A 26 -1.80 4.96 14.72
CA ALA A 26 -1.06 4.27 15.76
C ALA A 26 0.27 4.98 16.04
N PRO A 27 0.57 5.33 17.30
CA PRO A 27 1.80 6.04 17.63
C PRO A 27 3.01 5.12 17.47
N ILE A 28 4.03 5.60 16.78
CA ILE A 28 5.37 5.03 16.76
C ILE A 28 6.32 6.09 17.31
N GLY A 29 6.78 5.91 18.53
CA GLY A 29 7.47 6.97 19.25
C GLY A 29 6.58 8.20 19.42
N LYS A 30 7.03 9.34 18.90
CA LYS A 30 6.34 10.64 19.05
C LYS A 30 5.33 10.94 17.94
N HIS A 31 5.28 10.16 16.88
CA HIS A 31 4.46 10.44 15.70
C HIS A 31 3.58 9.27 15.29
N PRO A 32 2.41 9.53 14.66
CA PRO A 32 1.61 8.49 14.03
C PRO A 32 2.39 7.75 12.94
N PHE A 33 2.09 6.45 12.75
CA PHE A 33 2.70 5.64 11.69
C PHE A 33 2.59 6.31 10.30
N LEU A 34 1.41 6.84 9.96
CA LEU A 34 1.17 7.48 8.67
C LEU A 34 2.07 8.71 8.45
N SER A 35 2.52 9.38 9.52
CA SER A 35 3.46 10.51 9.38
C SER A 35 4.83 10.06 8.88
N TYR A 36 5.29 8.87 9.27
CA TYR A 36 6.52 8.28 8.73
C TYR A 36 6.36 7.90 7.26
N LEU A 37 5.23 7.31 6.89
CA LEU A 37 4.93 6.98 5.49
C LEU A 37 4.88 8.24 4.61
N LEU A 38 4.22 9.30 5.06
CA LEU A 38 4.19 10.58 4.35
C LEU A 38 5.58 11.23 4.25
N GLY A 39 6.39 11.14 5.31
CA GLY A 39 7.78 11.59 5.32
C GLY A 39 8.63 10.83 4.30
N TRP A 40 8.46 9.51 4.22
CA TRP A 40 9.13 8.67 3.23
C TRP A 40 8.71 9.04 1.80
N LEU A 41 7.41 9.19 1.52
CA LEU A 41 6.91 9.65 0.22
C LEU A 41 7.53 10.99 -0.20
N ARG A 42 7.57 11.95 0.73
CA ARG A 42 8.22 13.26 0.49
C ARG A 42 9.70 13.11 0.14
N ALA A 43 10.43 12.25 0.85
CA ALA A 43 11.83 11.97 0.57
C ALA A 43 12.04 11.32 -0.81
N GLN A 44 11.06 10.58 -1.32
CA GLN A 44 11.04 10.05 -2.69
C GLN A 44 10.62 11.10 -3.76
N GLY A 45 10.31 12.33 -3.35
CA GLY A 45 9.85 13.40 -4.24
C GLY A 45 8.35 13.37 -4.56
N VAL A 46 7.56 12.58 -3.82
CA VAL A 46 6.11 12.50 -3.96
C VAL A 46 5.45 13.41 -2.94
N THR A 47 4.89 14.53 -3.41
CA THR A 47 4.34 15.58 -2.55
C THR A 47 2.83 15.76 -2.65
N ASP A 48 2.20 15.11 -3.62
CA ASP A 48 0.75 15.08 -3.80
C ASP A 48 0.19 13.72 -3.39
N VAL A 49 -0.62 13.69 -2.35
CA VAL A 49 -1.10 12.44 -1.77
C VAL A 49 -2.60 12.49 -1.53
N ILE A 50 -3.30 11.46 -2.02
CA ILE A 50 -4.70 11.20 -1.72
C ILE A 50 -4.77 10.13 -0.64
N LEU A 51 -5.34 10.47 0.51
CA LEU A 51 -5.62 9.52 1.57
C LEU A 51 -7.02 8.94 1.37
N ALA A 52 -7.11 7.66 1.00
CA ALA A 52 -8.38 6.93 0.98
C ALA A 52 -8.72 6.51 2.41
N VAL A 53 -9.70 7.17 3.01
CA VAL A 53 -10.04 7.04 4.44
C VAL A 53 -11.48 6.54 4.61
N GLY A 54 -11.67 5.59 5.51
CA GLY A 54 -12.98 4.98 5.80
C GLY A 54 -13.25 4.95 7.30
N HIS A 55 -12.90 3.87 7.96
CA HIS A 55 -13.12 3.72 9.40
C HIS A 55 -12.41 4.82 10.19
N ARG A 56 -13.18 5.54 11.04
CA ARG A 56 -12.67 6.70 11.84
C ARG A 56 -11.99 7.78 11.01
N ARG A 57 -12.44 7.98 9.79
CA ARG A 57 -11.94 9.01 8.85
C ARG A 57 -11.81 10.40 9.48
N THR A 58 -12.75 10.77 10.34
CA THR A 58 -12.76 12.09 11.01
C THR A 58 -11.49 12.31 11.85
N ASP A 59 -10.97 11.27 12.50
CA ASP A 59 -9.77 11.39 13.31
C ASP A 59 -8.53 11.62 12.43
N ILE A 60 -8.43 10.89 11.29
CA ILE A 60 -7.33 11.04 10.33
C ILE A 60 -7.36 12.44 9.71
N VAL A 61 -8.53 12.86 9.20
CA VAL A 61 -8.70 14.19 8.58
C VAL A 61 -8.37 15.28 9.60
N ARG A 62 -8.93 15.21 10.82
CA ARG A 62 -8.68 16.19 11.88
C ARG A 62 -7.19 16.28 12.24
N HIS A 63 -6.51 15.13 12.33
CA HIS A 63 -5.09 15.09 12.66
C HIS A 63 -4.27 15.81 11.59
N TYR A 64 -4.43 15.45 10.32
CA TYR A 64 -3.61 16.01 9.23
C TYR A 64 -4.07 17.37 8.71
N THR A 65 -5.26 17.83 9.07
CA THR A 65 -5.63 19.26 8.91
C THR A 65 -4.80 20.14 9.84
N ARG A 66 -4.52 19.65 11.06
CA ARG A 66 -3.75 20.39 12.07
C ARG A 66 -2.24 20.19 11.94
N HIS A 67 -1.81 19.01 11.51
CA HIS A 67 -0.41 18.57 11.46
C HIS A 67 -0.01 18.16 10.04
N LYS A 68 -0.38 18.98 9.07
CA LYS A 68 -0.06 18.74 7.66
C LYS A 68 1.46 18.75 7.46
N PRO A 69 2.06 17.71 6.83
CA PRO A 69 3.48 17.73 6.49
C PRO A 69 3.81 18.90 5.56
N GLN A 70 4.88 19.63 5.90
CA GLN A 70 5.31 20.78 5.13
C GLN A 70 5.66 20.39 3.68
N GLY A 71 5.22 21.17 2.70
CA GLY A 71 5.51 20.95 1.28
C GLY A 71 4.70 19.81 0.66
N MET A 72 3.67 19.27 1.33
CA MET A 72 2.80 18.25 0.75
C MET A 72 1.37 18.78 0.51
N ARG A 73 0.73 18.34 -0.56
CA ARG A 73 -0.70 18.49 -0.82
C ARG A 73 -1.40 17.21 -0.37
N LEU A 74 -2.24 17.28 0.65
CA LEU A 74 -3.06 16.16 1.11
C LEU A 74 -4.51 16.36 0.67
N ARG A 75 -5.06 15.37 0.00
CA ARG A 75 -6.47 15.26 -0.39
C ARG A 75 -7.08 14.03 0.27
N TYR A 76 -8.38 14.00 0.45
CA TYR A 76 -9.06 12.91 1.15
C TYR A 76 -10.17 12.34 0.30
N SER A 77 -10.09 11.05 0.00
CA SER A 77 -11.19 10.28 -0.57
C SER A 77 -11.93 9.57 0.55
N ILE A 78 -13.20 9.90 0.74
CA ILE A 78 -14.00 9.41 1.85
C ILE A 78 -14.75 8.14 1.41
N GLU A 79 -14.51 7.04 2.14
CA GLU A 79 -15.29 5.81 2.01
C GLU A 79 -16.38 5.78 3.09
N THR A 80 -17.63 5.66 2.68
CA THR A 80 -18.78 5.51 3.60
C THR A 80 -19.00 4.07 4.01
N THR A 81 -18.64 3.14 3.15
CA THR A 81 -18.66 1.68 3.35
C THR A 81 -17.31 1.08 2.96
N PRO A 82 -16.91 -0.08 3.49
CA PRO A 82 -15.68 -0.74 3.06
C PRO A 82 -15.73 -1.12 1.56
N LEU A 83 -14.87 -0.50 0.75
CA LEU A 83 -14.84 -0.70 -0.70
C LEU A 83 -13.78 -1.71 -1.16
N GLY A 84 -12.86 -2.09 -0.28
CA GLY A 84 -11.66 -2.84 -0.66
C GLY A 84 -10.70 -2.02 -1.52
N THR A 85 -9.58 -2.61 -1.92
CA THR A 85 -8.51 -1.88 -2.65
C THR A 85 -9.02 -1.32 -3.98
N ALA A 86 -9.59 -2.16 -4.84
CA ALA A 86 -10.06 -1.72 -6.16
C ALA A 86 -11.23 -0.73 -6.08
N GLY A 87 -12.15 -0.93 -5.12
CA GLY A 87 -13.26 -0.03 -4.89
C GLY A 87 -12.81 1.34 -4.37
N ALA A 88 -11.81 1.39 -3.50
CA ALA A 88 -11.20 2.64 -3.03
C ALA A 88 -10.58 3.42 -4.20
N LEU A 89 -9.82 2.75 -5.08
CA LEU A 89 -9.23 3.37 -6.27
C LEU A 89 -10.30 3.88 -7.23
N ARG A 90 -11.36 3.10 -7.47
CA ARG A 90 -12.49 3.55 -8.30
C ARG A 90 -13.16 4.81 -7.71
N ASN A 91 -13.34 4.85 -6.39
CA ASN A 91 -13.99 5.97 -5.69
C ASN A 91 -13.21 7.29 -5.84
N LEU A 92 -11.88 7.24 -5.91
CA LEU A 92 -11.04 8.43 -6.03
C LEU A 92 -10.58 8.74 -7.46
N ARG A 93 -11.05 8.00 -8.47
CA ARG A 93 -10.58 8.14 -9.86
C ARG A 93 -10.65 9.57 -10.37
N SER A 94 -11.73 10.29 -10.09
CA SER A 94 -11.93 11.70 -10.50
C SER A 94 -11.02 12.70 -9.76
N MET A 95 -10.31 12.24 -8.73
CA MET A 95 -9.37 13.07 -7.97
C MET A 95 -7.94 12.94 -8.48
N LEU A 96 -7.66 11.98 -9.34
CA LEU A 96 -6.34 11.79 -9.95
C LEU A 96 -6.16 12.78 -11.09
N ASP A 97 -5.04 13.49 -11.07
CA ASP A 97 -4.67 14.48 -12.08
C ASP A 97 -3.82 13.85 -13.22
N GLY A 98 -3.18 12.71 -12.97
CA GLY A 98 -2.29 12.02 -13.91
C GLY A 98 -2.75 10.60 -14.27
N GLU A 99 -2.16 10.05 -15.33
CA GLU A 99 -2.39 8.66 -15.76
C GLU A 99 -1.63 7.65 -14.89
N GLU A 100 -0.50 8.06 -14.31
CA GLU A 100 0.36 7.23 -13.46
C GLU A 100 0.36 7.73 -12.02
N PHE A 101 0.15 6.84 -11.09
CA PHE A 101 0.15 7.13 -9.66
C PHE A 101 0.65 5.93 -8.85
N LEU A 102 1.21 6.21 -7.67
CA LEU A 102 1.56 5.16 -6.71
C LEU A 102 0.36 4.79 -5.84
N VAL A 103 0.24 3.53 -5.50
CA VAL A 103 -0.71 3.06 -4.48
C VAL A 103 0.06 2.39 -3.35
N LEU A 104 -0.24 2.77 -2.11
CA LEU A 104 0.41 2.24 -0.92
C LEU A 104 -0.63 1.81 0.12
N ASN A 105 -0.32 0.70 0.81
CA ASN A 105 -1.04 0.37 2.03
C ASN A 105 -0.67 1.38 3.13
N GLY A 106 -1.67 1.96 3.79
CA GLY A 106 -1.48 2.96 4.85
C GLY A 106 -1.03 2.39 6.19
N ASP A 107 -0.62 1.13 6.24
CA ASP A 107 -0.23 0.39 7.43
C ASP A 107 1.09 -0.39 7.30
N SER A 108 1.81 -0.16 6.21
CA SER A 108 3.12 -0.74 5.95
C SER A 108 4.04 0.29 5.27
N ILE A 109 5.34 0.18 5.54
CA ILE A 109 6.38 0.90 4.80
C ILE A 109 7.21 -0.15 4.08
N PHE A 110 7.43 0.07 2.80
CA PHE A 110 8.28 -0.75 1.98
C PHE A 110 9.38 0.13 1.38
N ASP A 111 10.62 -0.10 1.80
CA ASP A 111 11.75 0.72 1.36
C ASP A 111 12.18 0.34 -0.05
N VAL A 112 11.67 1.07 -1.02
CA VAL A 112 11.97 0.92 -2.43
C VAL A 112 12.32 2.27 -3.04
N ASN A 113 13.21 2.28 -4.01
CA ASN A 113 13.50 3.49 -4.78
C ASN A 113 12.40 3.70 -5.83
N VAL A 114 11.53 4.68 -5.60
CA VAL A 114 10.38 4.98 -6.46
C VAL A 114 10.80 5.32 -7.89
N ARG A 115 11.91 6.04 -8.09
CA ARG A 115 12.41 6.39 -9.43
C ARG A 115 12.84 5.14 -10.21
N ARG A 116 13.49 4.18 -9.53
CA ARG A 116 13.86 2.89 -10.16
C ARG A 116 12.63 2.06 -10.49
N MET A 117 11.63 2.07 -9.63
CA MET A 117 10.37 1.38 -9.88
C MET A 117 9.64 1.96 -11.11
N LEU A 118 9.56 3.28 -11.24
CA LEU A 118 9.02 3.94 -12.43
C LEU A 118 9.81 3.63 -13.71
N SER A 119 11.15 3.70 -13.62
CA SER A 119 11.99 3.34 -14.77
C SER A 119 11.78 1.89 -15.21
N PHE A 120 11.54 0.99 -14.27
CA PHE A 120 11.18 -0.41 -14.54
C PHE A 120 9.81 -0.48 -15.20
N HIS A 121 8.80 0.21 -14.66
CA HIS A 121 7.44 0.27 -15.18
C HIS A 121 7.43 0.70 -16.67
N HIS A 122 8.06 1.83 -16.98
CA HIS A 122 8.12 2.37 -18.34
C HIS A 122 8.88 1.44 -19.31
N ARG A 123 10.02 0.88 -18.87
CA ARG A 123 10.82 -0.05 -19.68
C ARG A 123 10.03 -1.27 -20.09
N HIS A 124 9.20 -1.79 -19.18
CA HIS A 124 8.39 -2.97 -19.42
C HIS A 124 7.01 -2.66 -20.01
N ARG A 125 6.67 -1.38 -20.21
CA ARG A 125 5.36 -0.92 -20.66
C ARG A 125 4.24 -1.61 -19.87
N ALA A 126 4.42 -1.66 -18.56
CA ALA A 126 3.51 -2.38 -17.67
C ALA A 126 2.26 -1.55 -17.40
N GLU A 127 1.11 -2.18 -17.25
CA GLU A 127 -0.10 -1.52 -16.76
C GLU A 127 -0.04 -1.33 -15.24
N THR A 128 0.63 -2.27 -14.54
CA THR A 128 0.84 -2.21 -13.10
C THR A 128 2.19 -2.83 -12.75
N THR A 129 2.91 -2.22 -11.82
CA THR A 129 4.17 -2.74 -11.28
C THR A 129 4.04 -2.90 -9.78
N LEU A 130 4.39 -4.08 -9.25
CA LEU A 130 4.35 -4.38 -7.82
C LEU A 130 5.75 -4.38 -7.22
N ALA A 131 5.90 -3.77 -6.07
CA ALA A 131 7.08 -3.96 -5.24
C ALA A 131 6.94 -5.26 -4.44
N LEU A 132 7.92 -6.15 -4.58
CA LEU A 132 7.93 -7.46 -3.94
C LEU A 132 9.08 -7.57 -2.95
N ALA A 133 8.84 -8.28 -1.85
CA ALA A 133 9.84 -8.66 -0.87
C ALA A 133 10.03 -10.18 -0.83
N SER A 134 11.21 -10.61 -0.38
CA SER A 134 11.52 -12.03 -0.15
C SER A 134 12.02 -12.23 1.29
N PRO A 135 11.14 -12.08 2.30
CA PRO A 135 11.52 -12.24 3.69
C PRO A 135 11.80 -13.73 4.00
N PRO A 136 12.65 -14.03 5.01
CA PRO A 136 12.93 -15.40 5.43
C PRO A 136 11.66 -16.21 5.76
N GLU A 137 10.63 -15.56 6.26
CA GLU A 137 9.36 -16.16 6.67
C GLU A 137 8.24 -15.92 5.64
N ALA A 138 8.55 -15.88 4.34
CA ALA A 138 7.58 -15.63 3.27
C ALA A 138 6.33 -16.54 3.35
N ALA A 139 6.48 -17.78 3.82
CA ALA A 139 5.39 -18.73 4.01
C ALA A 139 4.28 -18.26 4.99
N ARG A 140 4.55 -17.26 5.82
CA ARG A 140 3.55 -16.66 6.72
C ARG A 140 2.62 -15.67 6.02
N TYR A 141 2.93 -15.30 4.79
CA TYR A 141 2.19 -14.29 4.02
C TYR A 141 1.61 -14.94 2.76
N GLY A 142 0.64 -14.28 2.14
CA GLY A 142 0.22 -14.64 0.79
C GLY A 142 1.39 -14.45 -0.18
N SER A 143 1.53 -15.38 -1.12
CA SER A 143 2.66 -15.41 -2.07
C SER A 143 2.28 -14.83 -3.42
N VAL A 144 3.27 -14.32 -4.14
CA VAL A 144 3.15 -13.86 -5.53
C VAL A 144 3.97 -14.79 -6.42
N LEU A 145 3.30 -15.44 -7.38
CA LEU A 145 3.97 -16.28 -8.37
C LEU A 145 4.34 -15.43 -9.58
N LEU A 146 5.58 -15.60 -10.04
CA LEU A 146 6.12 -14.90 -11.21
C LEU A 146 6.48 -15.88 -12.31
N ASP A 147 6.39 -15.43 -13.56
CA ASP A 147 7.01 -16.11 -14.70
C ASP A 147 8.52 -15.76 -14.84
N ALA A 148 9.18 -16.36 -15.83
CA ALA A 148 10.60 -16.11 -16.12
C ALA A 148 10.90 -14.66 -16.55
N ARG A 149 9.88 -13.88 -16.92
CA ARG A 149 9.97 -12.47 -17.31
C ARG A 149 9.55 -11.52 -16.18
N SER A 150 9.46 -12.02 -14.94
CA SER A 150 9.00 -11.26 -13.76
C SER A 150 7.56 -10.73 -13.86
N ARG A 151 6.69 -11.35 -14.66
CA ARG A 151 5.27 -11.03 -14.70
C ARG A 151 4.52 -11.82 -13.64
N VAL A 152 3.56 -11.19 -12.99
CA VAL A 152 2.71 -11.84 -11.99
C VAL A 152 1.80 -12.84 -12.69
N LYS A 153 1.91 -14.11 -12.32
CA LYS A 153 1.02 -15.19 -12.75
C LYS A 153 -0.18 -15.35 -11.83
N ALA A 154 0.06 -15.27 -10.51
CA ALA A 154 -1.01 -15.46 -9.54
C ALA A 154 -0.64 -14.87 -8.17
N PHE A 155 -1.66 -14.57 -7.39
CA PHE A 155 -1.58 -14.38 -5.94
C PHE A 155 -2.11 -15.64 -5.26
N VAL A 156 -1.35 -16.19 -4.31
CA VAL A 156 -1.69 -17.41 -3.57
C VAL A 156 -1.93 -17.02 -2.12
N GLU A 157 -3.16 -17.18 -1.66
CA GLU A 157 -3.54 -16.93 -0.27
C GLU A 157 -2.95 -18.01 0.67
N LYS A 158 -2.80 -17.67 1.96
CA LYS A 158 -2.19 -18.50 3.01
C LYS A 158 -2.76 -19.91 3.19
N HIS A 159 -4.00 -20.14 2.79
CA HIS A 159 -4.77 -21.35 3.08
C HIS A 159 -5.24 -22.08 1.81
N THR A 160 -4.82 -21.63 0.65
CA THR A 160 -5.09 -22.34 -0.60
C THR A 160 -3.99 -23.35 -0.83
N ASP A 161 -4.37 -24.56 -1.21
CA ASP A 161 -3.43 -25.61 -1.57
C ASP A 161 -2.39 -25.07 -2.56
N VAL A 162 -1.15 -25.37 -2.27
CA VAL A 162 0.03 -24.88 -3.02
C VAL A 162 -0.15 -25.21 -4.49
N LEU A 163 -0.24 -24.19 -5.34
CA LEU A 163 -0.18 -24.43 -6.79
C LEU A 163 1.12 -25.19 -7.11
N PRO A 164 1.05 -26.28 -7.84
CA PRO A 164 2.24 -27.04 -8.21
C PRO A 164 3.20 -26.15 -9.00
N ARG A 165 4.50 -26.30 -8.76
CA ARG A 165 5.53 -25.78 -9.66
C ARG A 165 5.38 -26.43 -11.03
N GLU A 166 5.94 -25.83 -12.07
CA GLU A 166 6.04 -26.45 -13.41
C GLU A 166 6.79 -27.80 -13.36
N ASP A 167 7.60 -28.06 -12.30
CA ASP A 167 8.28 -29.32 -12.00
C ASP A 167 7.46 -30.30 -11.14
N GLY A 168 6.18 -30.01 -10.86
CA GLY A 168 5.24 -30.85 -10.08
C GLY A 168 5.50 -30.89 -8.58
N LYS A 169 6.46 -30.10 -8.04
CA LYS A 169 6.76 -30.08 -6.59
C LYS A 169 6.00 -28.95 -5.89
N PRO A 170 5.47 -29.17 -4.68
CA PRO A 170 4.87 -28.10 -3.90
C PRO A 170 5.94 -27.05 -3.55
N GLY A 171 5.77 -25.83 -4.03
CA GLY A 171 6.72 -24.75 -3.80
C GLY A 171 6.02 -23.48 -3.37
N ALA A 172 6.22 -23.05 -2.13
CA ALA A 172 5.85 -21.70 -1.74
C ALA A 172 6.73 -20.70 -2.51
N SER A 173 6.10 -19.73 -3.18
CA SER A 173 6.85 -18.61 -3.74
C SER A 173 7.56 -17.88 -2.61
N LYS A 174 8.80 -17.47 -2.84
CA LYS A 174 9.57 -16.63 -1.90
C LYS A 174 9.12 -15.16 -1.92
N TRP A 175 8.28 -14.78 -2.87
CA TRP A 175 7.86 -13.39 -3.08
C TRP A 175 6.54 -13.10 -2.40
N ILE A 176 6.48 -11.97 -1.69
CA ILE A 176 5.26 -11.40 -1.12
C ILE A 176 5.07 -9.98 -1.62
N SER A 177 3.82 -9.50 -1.67
CA SER A 177 3.56 -8.10 -1.98
C SER A 177 4.01 -7.18 -0.85
N GLY A 178 4.78 -6.15 -1.18
CA GLY A 178 5.20 -5.10 -0.26
C GLY A 178 4.10 -4.07 0.05
N GLY A 179 2.93 -4.21 -0.59
CA GLY A 179 1.82 -3.24 -0.44
C GLY A 179 2.09 -1.90 -1.10
N LEU A 180 2.93 -1.88 -2.13
CA LEU A 180 3.23 -0.73 -2.98
C LEU A 180 3.15 -1.16 -4.46
N TYR A 181 2.37 -0.45 -5.25
CA TYR A 181 2.11 -0.65 -6.67
C TYR A 181 1.89 0.67 -7.39
#